data_9beee25b615a91e5cebd95b7317d650b
#
_entry.id   9beee25b615a91e5cebd95b7317d650b
#
_cell.length_a   1.000
_cell.length_b   1.000
_cell.length_c   1.000
_cell.angle_alpha   90.00
_cell.angle_beta   90.00
_cell.angle_gamma   90.00
#
_symmetry.space_group_name_H-M   'P 1'
#
loop_
_entity.id
_entity.type
_entity.pdbx_description
1 polymer ?
#
loop_
_entity_poly.entity_id
_entity_poly.type
_entity_poly.pdbx_seq_one_letter_code
_entity_poly.pdbx_strand_id
1 'polypeptide(L)'
;MKNVQTSLAVTLIVFLLSTACISAPSHPIVIVFYEDGCPSCTEMEELLVGMMAEEPETAIVEYDIMEAGSFQLLGALSKAYDIEIPTVVPIVFVGDDVVVGMGRAQEFTLRNAIGDCLSVGCESPIARLPISQLRADLPRLALFLSVFLAIAWLQMH
;
A
#
# COMPACT_ATOMS: atom_id res chain seq x y z
N MET A 1 48.36 8.38 6.43
CA MET A 1 47.87 7.75 5.20
C MET A 1 46.99 6.51 5.43
N LYS A 2 47.29 5.67 6.45
CA LYS A 2 46.45 4.47 6.77
C LYS A 2 45.02 4.78 7.17
N ASN A 3 44.77 5.87 7.91
CA ASN A 3 43.45 6.22 8.44
C ASN A 3 42.44 6.71 7.36
N VAL A 4 42.94 7.31 6.28
CA VAL A 4 42.09 7.75 5.15
C VAL A 4 41.59 6.54 4.34
N GLN A 5 42.41 5.53 4.17
CA GLN A 5 42.10 4.33 3.40
C GLN A 5 41.06 3.46 4.12
N THR A 6 41.13 3.36 5.44
CA THR A 6 40.14 2.65 6.26
C THR A 6 38.78 3.40 6.30
N SER A 7 38.82 4.74 6.36
CA SER A 7 37.60 5.55 6.33
C SER A 7 36.85 5.40 4.99
N LEU A 8 37.56 5.42 3.87
CA LEU A 8 36.98 5.26 2.53
C LEU A 8 36.36 3.86 2.35
N ALA A 9 36.99 2.82 2.86
CA ALA A 9 36.49 1.44 2.78
C ALA A 9 35.19 1.26 3.59
N VAL A 10 35.12 1.84 4.79
CA VAL A 10 33.91 1.77 5.65
C VAL A 10 32.75 2.53 4.99
N THR A 11 33.00 3.70 4.41
CA THR A 11 31.97 4.48 3.72
C THR A 11 31.42 3.75 2.51
N LEU A 12 32.27 3.06 1.74
CA LEU A 12 31.86 2.28 0.57
C LEU A 12 31.01 1.06 0.96
N ILE A 13 31.37 0.38 2.05
CA ILE A 13 30.61 -0.78 2.56
C ILE A 13 29.23 -0.35 3.06
N VAL A 14 29.13 0.78 3.77
CA VAL A 14 27.85 1.33 4.22
C VAL A 14 26.97 1.72 3.03
N PHE A 15 27.55 2.27 1.98
CA PHE A 15 26.81 2.65 0.76
C PHE A 15 26.31 1.42 -0.01
N LEU A 16 27.09 0.35 -0.09
CA LEU A 16 26.69 -0.91 -0.74
C LEU A 16 25.58 -1.66 0.03
N LEU A 17 25.57 -1.57 1.36
CA LEU A 17 24.54 -2.19 2.20
C LEU A 17 23.19 -1.45 2.13
N SER A 18 23.19 -0.18 1.73
CA SER A 18 21.96 0.64 1.63
C SER A 18 21.13 0.34 0.38
N THR A 19 21.66 -0.36 -0.61
CA THR A 19 20.96 -0.59 -1.90
C THR A 19 20.13 -1.87 -1.96
N ALA A 20 20.13 -2.69 -0.92
CA ALA A 20 19.27 -3.86 -0.83
C ALA A 20 17.87 -3.49 -0.32
N CYS A 21 17.15 -2.64 -1.05
CA CYS A 21 15.69 -2.59 -0.95
C CYS A 21 15.16 -3.87 -1.61
N ILE A 22 15.05 -4.93 -0.82
CA ILE A 22 14.26 -6.10 -1.19
C ILE A 22 12.81 -5.63 -1.14
N SER A 23 12.23 -5.32 -2.30
CA SER A 23 10.78 -5.22 -2.42
C SER A 23 10.23 -6.60 -2.09
N ALA A 24 9.63 -6.73 -0.91
CA ALA A 24 8.84 -7.91 -0.62
C ALA A 24 7.74 -8.01 -1.68
N PRO A 25 7.43 -9.21 -2.20
CA PRO A 25 6.27 -9.38 -3.06
C PRO A 25 5.06 -8.86 -2.29
N SER A 26 4.46 -7.81 -2.80
CA SER A 26 3.24 -7.26 -2.21
C SER A 26 2.09 -8.16 -2.66
N HIS A 27 1.59 -8.98 -1.74
CA HIS A 27 0.33 -9.69 -1.97
C HIS A 27 -0.76 -8.65 -2.25
N PRO A 28 -1.68 -8.91 -3.20
CA PRO A 28 -2.76 -7.99 -3.46
C PRO A 28 -3.58 -7.78 -2.19
N ILE A 29 -3.76 -6.53 -1.82
CA ILE A 29 -4.63 -6.14 -0.71
C ILE A 29 -5.89 -5.55 -1.31
N VAL A 30 -7.02 -6.17 -1.01
CA VAL A 30 -8.36 -5.71 -1.38
C VAL A 30 -8.96 -5.02 -0.18
N ILE A 31 -9.36 -3.76 -0.34
CA ILE A 31 -10.03 -2.99 0.70
C ILE A 31 -11.49 -2.86 0.33
N VAL A 32 -12.36 -3.31 1.20
CA VAL A 32 -13.81 -3.33 1.01
C VAL A 32 -14.50 -2.42 2.03
N PHE A 33 -15.32 -1.51 1.54
CA PHE A 33 -16.25 -0.76 2.38
C PHE A 33 -17.64 -1.30 2.19
N TYR A 34 -18.27 -1.68 3.28
CA TYR A 34 -19.60 -2.28 3.31
C TYR A 34 -20.50 -1.60 4.36
N GLU A 35 -21.77 -1.94 4.38
CA GLU A 35 -22.75 -1.58 5.39
C GLU A 35 -23.51 -2.83 5.81
N ASP A 36 -23.76 -2.99 7.09
CA ASP A 36 -24.53 -4.10 7.64
C ASP A 36 -25.96 -4.14 7.04
N GLY A 37 -26.39 -5.33 6.64
CA GLY A 37 -27.71 -5.54 6.05
C GLY A 37 -27.88 -5.13 4.59
N CYS A 38 -26.79 -4.76 3.92
CA CYS A 38 -26.77 -4.43 2.50
C CYS A 38 -26.72 -5.72 1.65
N PRO A 39 -27.72 -6.04 0.83
CA PRO A 39 -27.74 -7.29 0.03
C PRO A 39 -26.58 -7.38 -0.96
N SER A 40 -26.25 -6.25 -1.64
CA SER A 40 -25.14 -6.21 -2.58
C SER A 40 -23.78 -6.40 -1.90
N CYS A 41 -23.66 -6.04 -0.61
CA CYS A 41 -22.45 -6.27 0.16
C CYS A 41 -22.28 -7.76 0.48
N THR A 42 -23.37 -8.45 0.81
CA THR A 42 -23.36 -9.92 1.00
C THR A 42 -22.96 -10.66 -0.29
N GLU A 43 -23.50 -10.24 -1.44
CA GLU A 43 -23.09 -10.82 -2.73
C GLU A 43 -21.60 -10.57 -3.02
N MET A 44 -21.08 -9.41 -2.68
CA MET A 44 -19.65 -9.08 -2.82
C MET A 44 -18.79 -9.94 -1.90
N GLU A 45 -19.19 -10.11 -0.65
CA GLU A 45 -18.49 -10.96 0.32
C GLU A 45 -18.40 -12.41 -0.18
N GLU A 46 -19.52 -12.98 -0.65
CA GLU A 46 -19.54 -14.34 -1.22
C GLU A 46 -18.60 -14.47 -2.42
N LEU A 47 -18.58 -13.48 -3.30
CA LEU A 47 -17.66 -13.42 -4.44
C LEU A 47 -16.20 -13.39 -3.97
N LEU A 48 -15.86 -12.53 -3.04
CA LEU A 48 -14.50 -12.40 -2.52
C LEU A 48 -14.02 -13.65 -1.80
N VAL A 49 -14.88 -14.28 -1.00
CA VAL A 49 -14.58 -15.57 -0.35
C VAL A 49 -14.29 -16.65 -1.40
N GLY A 50 -15.07 -16.69 -2.49
CA GLY A 50 -14.81 -17.59 -3.60
C GLY A 50 -13.45 -17.34 -4.26
N MET A 51 -13.10 -16.08 -4.49
CA MET A 51 -11.82 -15.69 -5.09
C MET A 51 -10.63 -16.00 -4.17
N MET A 52 -10.76 -15.80 -2.85
CA MET A 52 -9.70 -16.19 -1.89
C MET A 52 -9.44 -17.70 -1.86
N ALA A 53 -10.47 -18.52 -2.12
CA ALA A 53 -10.28 -19.97 -2.22
C ALA A 53 -9.45 -20.36 -3.45
N GLU A 54 -9.54 -19.58 -4.53
CA GLU A 54 -8.77 -19.75 -5.76
C GLU A 54 -7.37 -19.14 -5.62
N GLU A 55 -7.27 -17.98 -4.93
CA GLU A 55 -6.05 -17.16 -4.81
C GLU A 55 -5.77 -16.83 -3.33
N PRO A 56 -5.23 -17.77 -2.55
CA PRO A 56 -5.07 -17.65 -1.09
C PRO A 56 -4.05 -16.59 -0.67
N GLU A 57 -3.27 -16.04 -1.60
CA GLU A 57 -2.32 -14.96 -1.34
C GLU A 57 -2.98 -13.59 -1.28
N THR A 58 -4.24 -13.47 -1.69
CA THR A 58 -5.01 -12.22 -1.63
C THR A 58 -5.44 -11.92 -0.20
N ALA A 59 -5.10 -10.74 0.30
CA ALA A 59 -5.57 -10.26 1.60
C ALA A 59 -6.77 -9.33 1.42
N ILE A 60 -7.84 -9.59 2.17
CA ILE A 60 -9.04 -8.73 2.21
C ILE A 60 -9.10 -8.02 3.55
N VAL A 61 -9.36 -6.72 3.50
CA VAL A 61 -9.58 -5.88 4.69
C VAL A 61 -10.89 -5.16 4.52
N GLU A 62 -11.80 -5.39 5.46
CA GLU A 62 -13.17 -4.89 5.42
C GLU A 62 -13.39 -3.77 6.42
N TYR A 63 -14.15 -2.76 6.02
CA TYR A 63 -14.51 -1.59 6.82
C TYR A 63 -16.00 -1.34 6.73
N ASP A 64 -16.67 -1.37 7.87
CA ASP A 64 -18.06 -0.88 7.97
C ASP A 64 -18.04 0.64 7.87
N ILE A 65 -18.77 1.20 6.88
CA ILE A 65 -18.83 2.65 6.67
C ILE A 65 -19.49 3.40 7.82
N MET A 66 -20.24 2.70 8.65
CA MET A 66 -20.90 3.29 9.83
C MET A 66 -19.94 3.42 11.02
N GLU A 67 -18.78 2.76 10.98
CA GLU A 67 -17.77 2.91 12.02
C GLU A 67 -17.02 4.23 11.96
N ALA A 68 -16.68 4.76 13.14
CA ALA A 68 -15.91 5.99 13.24
C ALA A 68 -14.50 5.80 12.64
N GLY A 69 -14.18 6.57 11.62
CA GLY A 69 -12.90 6.51 10.92
C GLY A 69 -12.96 5.81 9.57
N SER A 70 -13.85 4.84 9.36
CA SER A 70 -14.00 4.16 8.07
C SER A 70 -14.43 5.11 6.95
N PHE A 71 -15.39 6.01 7.23
CA PHE A 71 -15.78 7.04 6.27
C PHE A 71 -14.66 8.04 5.97
N GLN A 72 -13.81 8.35 6.95
CA GLN A 72 -12.65 9.21 6.74
C GLN A 72 -11.61 8.51 5.86
N LEU A 73 -11.39 7.21 6.07
CA LEU A 73 -10.50 6.40 5.24
C LEU A 73 -11.02 6.30 3.81
N LEU A 74 -12.34 6.06 3.64
CA LEU A 74 -12.98 6.07 2.32
C LEU A 74 -12.76 7.41 1.60
N GLY A 75 -12.94 8.53 2.29
CA GLY A 75 -12.69 9.86 1.72
C GLY A 75 -11.22 10.08 1.34
N ALA A 76 -10.29 9.60 2.16
CA ALA A 76 -8.86 9.69 1.87
C ALA A 76 -8.47 8.83 0.65
N LEU A 77 -8.98 7.60 0.56
CA LEU A 77 -8.78 6.72 -0.60
C LEU A 77 -9.42 7.28 -1.85
N SER A 78 -10.67 7.73 -1.79
CA SER A 78 -11.36 8.35 -2.94
C SER A 78 -10.54 9.51 -3.51
N LYS A 79 -9.98 10.35 -2.64
CA LYS A 79 -9.08 11.43 -3.05
C LYS A 79 -7.78 10.91 -3.67
N ALA A 80 -7.20 9.84 -3.14
CA ALA A 80 -5.96 9.26 -3.65
C ALA A 80 -6.14 8.60 -5.03
N TYR A 81 -7.36 8.15 -5.32
CA TYR A 81 -7.76 7.56 -6.62
C TYR A 81 -8.40 8.59 -7.57
N ASP A 82 -8.45 9.85 -7.18
CA ASP A 82 -9.05 10.95 -7.97
C ASP A 82 -10.50 10.68 -8.38
N ILE A 83 -11.28 10.12 -7.45
CA ILE A 83 -12.72 9.87 -7.61
C ILE A 83 -13.54 10.65 -6.60
N GLU A 84 -14.80 10.94 -6.93
CA GLU A 84 -15.77 11.40 -5.95
C GLU A 84 -16.06 10.29 -4.92
N ILE A 85 -16.36 10.68 -3.68
CA ILE A 85 -16.74 9.72 -2.64
C ILE A 85 -18.01 8.99 -3.07
N PRO A 86 -17.98 7.67 -3.29
CA PRO A 86 -19.16 6.93 -3.69
C PRO A 86 -20.24 6.97 -2.60
N THR A 87 -21.50 7.04 -3.03
CA THR A 87 -22.68 7.11 -2.14
C THR A 87 -23.41 5.77 -2.00
N VAL A 88 -22.91 4.73 -2.67
CA VAL A 88 -23.46 3.37 -2.63
C VAL A 88 -22.37 2.37 -2.29
N VAL A 89 -22.73 1.35 -1.55
CA VAL A 89 -21.86 0.23 -1.16
C VAL A 89 -22.29 -1.05 -1.90
N PRO A 90 -21.42 -2.05 -2.02
CA PRO A 90 -20.01 -2.09 -1.59
C PRO A 90 -19.10 -1.22 -2.44
N ILE A 91 -17.96 -0.80 -1.85
CA ILE A 91 -16.90 -0.09 -2.56
C ILE A 91 -15.61 -0.88 -2.34
N VAL A 92 -14.95 -1.28 -3.42
CA VAL A 92 -13.76 -2.11 -3.37
C VAL A 92 -12.60 -1.38 -4.04
N PHE A 93 -11.47 -1.27 -3.34
CA PHE A 93 -10.20 -0.76 -3.86
C PHE A 93 -9.22 -1.91 -3.99
N VAL A 94 -8.62 -2.08 -5.16
CA VAL A 94 -7.60 -3.09 -5.44
C VAL A 94 -6.63 -2.59 -6.51
N GLY A 95 -5.33 -2.59 -6.21
CA GLY A 95 -4.32 -2.07 -7.14
C GLY A 95 -4.64 -0.64 -7.59
N ASP A 96 -4.88 -0.46 -8.88
CA ASP A 96 -5.24 0.82 -9.49
C ASP A 96 -6.76 1.01 -9.67
N ASP A 97 -7.54 -0.02 -9.39
CA ASP A 97 -8.96 -0.06 -9.69
C ASP A 97 -9.84 0.25 -8.47
N VAL A 98 -11.01 0.83 -8.76
CA VAL A 98 -12.09 1.03 -7.79
C VAL A 98 -13.38 0.46 -8.38
N VAL A 99 -13.99 -0.45 -7.64
CA VAL A 99 -15.25 -1.10 -8.02
C VAL A 99 -16.34 -0.63 -7.06
N VAL A 100 -17.43 -0.09 -7.61
CA VAL A 100 -18.56 0.44 -6.82
C VAL A 100 -19.83 -0.34 -7.14
N GLY A 101 -20.48 -0.83 -6.10
CA GLY A 101 -21.67 -1.67 -6.20
C GLY A 101 -21.34 -3.12 -6.55
N MET A 102 -22.40 -3.90 -6.85
CA MET A 102 -22.30 -5.30 -7.23
C MET A 102 -23.07 -5.57 -8.52
N GLY A 103 -22.53 -6.45 -9.37
CA GLY A 103 -23.11 -6.89 -10.63
C GLY A 103 -22.07 -7.56 -11.52
N ARG A 104 -22.49 -8.09 -12.67
CA ARG A 104 -21.59 -8.84 -13.57
C ARG A 104 -20.38 -8.03 -14.07
N ALA A 105 -20.57 -6.74 -14.32
CA ALA A 105 -19.49 -5.88 -14.77
C ALA A 105 -18.48 -5.65 -13.63
N GLN A 106 -18.97 -5.43 -12.42
CA GLN A 106 -18.17 -5.26 -11.22
C GLN A 106 -17.37 -6.53 -10.88
N GLU A 107 -18.04 -7.69 -10.92
CA GLU A 107 -17.38 -8.99 -10.76
C GLU A 107 -16.24 -9.17 -11.78
N PHE A 108 -16.49 -8.92 -13.06
CA PHE A 108 -15.48 -9.04 -14.10
C PHE A 108 -14.30 -8.10 -13.87
N THR A 109 -14.56 -6.84 -13.54
CA THR A 109 -13.52 -5.85 -13.25
C THR A 109 -12.68 -6.28 -12.04
N LEU A 110 -13.33 -6.73 -10.97
CA LEU A 110 -12.65 -7.15 -9.74
C LEU A 110 -11.76 -8.38 -9.97
N ARG A 111 -12.25 -9.40 -10.70
CA ARG A 111 -11.47 -10.59 -11.05
C ARG A 111 -10.23 -10.22 -11.88
N ASN A 112 -10.37 -9.33 -12.84
CA ASN A 112 -9.24 -8.88 -13.65
C ASN A 112 -8.23 -8.10 -12.80
N ALA A 113 -8.69 -7.15 -11.98
CA ALA A 113 -7.81 -6.36 -11.13
C ALA A 113 -7.00 -7.22 -10.15
N ILE A 114 -7.64 -8.22 -9.52
CA ILE A 114 -6.93 -9.16 -8.64
C ILE A 114 -5.96 -10.03 -9.45
N GLY A 115 -6.37 -10.57 -10.61
CA GLY A 115 -5.51 -11.36 -11.47
C GLY A 115 -4.29 -10.57 -11.98
N ASP A 116 -4.46 -9.32 -12.35
CA ASP A 116 -3.37 -8.43 -12.75
C ASP A 116 -2.41 -8.18 -11.57
N CYS A 117 -2.93 -7.92 -10.38
CA CYS A 117 -2.14 -7.77 -9.16
C CYS A 117 -1.30 -9.01 -8.84
N LEU A 118 -1.85 -10.21 -9.02
CA LEU A 118 -1.14 -11.47 -8.78
C LEU A 118 -0.06 -11.73 -9.84
N SER A 119 -0.28 -11.31 -11.07
CA SER A 119 0.63 -11.60 -12.18
C SER A 119 1.83 -10.65 -12.27
N VAL A 120 1.61 -9.35 -12.06
CA VAL A 120 2.64 -8.31 -12.20
C VAL A 120 3.00 -7.63 -10.88
N GLY A 121 2.24 -7.91 -9.82
CA GLY A 121 2.30 -7.19 -8.56
C GLY A 121 1.53 -5.87 -8.63
N CYS A 122 0.97 -5.44 -7.51
CA CYS A 122 0.33 -4.13 -7.39
C CYS A 122 0.66 -3.48 -6.05
N GLU A 123 0.52 -2.17 -6.01
CA GLU A 123 0.65 -1.42 -4.78
C GLU A 123 -0.63 -1.54 -3.94
N SER A 124 -0.47 -1.67 -2.63
CA SER A 124 -1.61 -1.65 -1.72
C SER A 124 -2.34 -0.30 -1.80
N PRO A 125 -3.68 -0.28 -1.82
CA PRO A 125 -4.44 0.98 -1.82
C PRO A 125 -4.04 1.94 -0.69
N ILE A 126 -3.68 1.42 0.48
CA ILE A 126 -3.20 2.23 1.62
C ILE A 126 -1.87 2.93 1.31
N ALA A 127 -1.02 2.34 0.47
CA ALA A 127 0.27 2.92 0.13
C ALA A 127 0.14 4.23 -0.67
N ARG A 128 -0.99 4.46 -1.33
CA ARG A 128 -1.31 5.71 -2.03
C ARG A 128 -1.63 6.87 -1.11
N LEU A 129 -1.93 6.60 0.17
CA LEU A 129 -2.22 7.65 1.13
C LEU A 129 -0.95 8.44 1.47
N PRO A 130 -1.03 9.78 1.61
CA PRO A 130 0.14 10.63 1.82
C PRO A 130 0.95 10.28 3.08
N ILE A 131 0.32 9.66 4.08
CA ILE A 131 0.96 9.20 5.32
C ILE A 131 1.92 8.04 5.07
N SER A 132 1.64 7.15 4.11
CA SER A 132 2.52 6.03 3.76
C SER A 132 3.80 6.52 3.10
N GLN A 133 3.71 7.53 2.26
CA GLN A 133 4.88 8.17 1.65
C GLN A 133 5.78 8.82 2.70
N LEU A 134 5.19 9.49 3.69
CA LEU A 134 5.95 10.10 4.79
C LEU A 134 6.73 9.05 5.61
N ARG A 135 6.15 7.87 5.83
CA ARG A 135 6.84 6.75 6.52
C ARG A 135 7.95 6.12 5.69
N ALA A 136 7.80 6.07 4.38
CA ALA A 136 8.83 5.56 3.47
C ALA A 136 10.07 6.48 3.40
N ASP A 137 9.88 7.78 3.61
CA ASP A 137 10.96 8.76 3.56
C ASP A 137 11.71 8.92 4.90
N LEU A 138 11.11 8.51 6.02
CA LEU A 138 11.74 8.58 7.35
C LEU A 138 13.13 7.92 7.42
N PRO A 139 13.37 6.69 6.91
CA PRO A 139 14.69 6.08 6.93
C PRO A 139 15.70 6.81 6.05
N ARG A 140 15.25 7.40 4.94
CA ARG A 140 16.11 8.22 4.07
C ARG A 140 16.54 9.51 4.77
N LEU A 141 15.62 10.19 5.42
CA LEU A 141 15.91 11.41 6.21
C LEU A 141 16.85 11.11 7.37
N ALA A 142 16.67 9.99 8.08
CA ALA A 142 17.56 9.58 9.15
C ALA A 142 18.98 9.32 8.64
N LEU A 143 19.12 8.73 7.46
CA LEU A 143 20.39 8.43 6.82
C LEU A 143 21.10 9.74 6.38
N PHE A 144 20.39 10.69 5.81
CA PHE A 144 20.95 12.00 5.48
C PHE A 144 21.44 12.75 6.73
N LEU A 145 20.64 12.73 7.80
CA LEU A 145 21.02 13.37 9.09
C LEU A 145 22.28 12.72 9.69
N SER A 146 22.39 11.39 9.66
CA SER A 146 23.56 10.69 10.19
C SER A 146 24.83 10.98 9.41
N VAL A 147 24.76 11.05 8.09
CA VAL A 147 25.88 11.43 7.22
C VAL A 147 26.29 12.89 7.45
N PHE A 148 25.31 13.79 7.58
CA PHE A 148 25.59 15.21 7.83
C PHE A 148 26.28 15.43 9.18
N LEU A 149 25.83 14.73 10.22
CA LEU A 149 26.45 14.77 11.55
C LEU A 149 27.87 14.20 11.54
N ALA A 150 28.12 13.12 10.78
CA ALA A 150 29.46 12.54 10.65
C ALA A 150 30.43 13.47 9.93
N ILE A 151 29.98 14.16 8.88
CA ILE A 151 30.79 15.15 8.16
C ILE A 151 31.08 16.36 9.06
N ALA A 152 30.09 16.87 9.78
CA ALA A 152 30.27 17.99 10.71
C ALA A 152 31.26 17.64 11.82
N TRP A 153 31.22 16.41 12.34
CA TRP A 153 32.14 15.94 13.37
C TRP A 153 33.59 15.85 12.85
N LEU A 154 33.77 15.41 11.59
CA LEU A 154 35.09 15.36 10.91
C LEU A 154 35.70 16.74 10.67
N GLN A 155 34.87 17.79 10.51
CA GLN A 155 35.36 19.16 10.30
C GLN A 155 35.74 19.87 11.60
N MET A 156 35.25 19.38 12.75
CA MET A 156 35.56 19.98 14.05
C MET A 156 36.77 19.32 14.74
N HIS A 157 37.32 18.23 14.21
CA HIS A 157 38.52 17.51 14.70
C HIS A 157 39.59 17.42 13.62
#